data_a2f71eeaf8cb9a88cdf22a342ab49242
#
_entry.id   a2f71eeaf8cb9a88cdf22a342ab49242
#
_cell.length_a   1.000
_cell.length_b   1.000
_cell.length_c   1.000
_cell.angle_alpha   90.00
_cell.angle_beta   90.00
_cell.angle_gamma   90.00
#
_symmetry.space_group_name_H-M   'P 1'
#
loop_
_entity.id
_entity.type
_entity.pdbx_description
1 polymer ?
#
loop_
_entity_poly.entity_id
_entity_poly.type
_entity_poly.pdbx_seq_one_letter_code
_entity_poly.pdbx_strand_id
1 'polypeptide(L)'
;MQSECHVLAERTAEIDKKAFTYSFYVIKRCNFARMKQNKVSLSSKQYAVPFVLITSLFFMWGFARAILDVLNKHFQNELDITITQSSLIQVTTYLGYFLMAIPAGLFINRRGYRSGVVLGLLLFGLGSLAFIPCSAAGTFYAYLIALFVIGCGLVFLETSANPYVTELGPKETATARLNFSQSFNGVGSMFATLVVGSFLFQDSGTGDLGNGSGGNAVVPYAIMGVVVMVIAIIFARVNLPEIHHEDDNDTQEGGYNLSRLFCNSWFVFGLLALLAYEVAEISINSYFINFVTGQNWMSAATGSTILTVALGLFMLARFVGAAIMSNMAAEKYLLICAVGSVVCIAVMLLDLDKTISVGALLCNYMFEAIMFPTIFSLTLRGLGGLTKSASSILMMTPVGGCGFLLMGLVADNTGNMVVPFFIPLIGFAFVMAYAYKCVKRG
;
A
#
# COMPACT_ATOMS: atom_id res chain seq x y z
N MET A 1 -48.00 -45.64 28.24
CA MET A 1 -47.96 -45.14 26.83
C MET A 1 -47.45 -43.70 26.68
N GLN A 2 -48.00 -42.68 27.42
CA GLN A 2 -47.47 -41.32 27.33
C GLN A 2 -46.08 -41.11 27.93
N SER A 3 -45.72 -41.87 29.03
CA SER A 3 -44.39 -41.76 29.65
C SER A 3 -43.28 -42.43 28.81
N GLU A 4 -43.62 -43.44 28.03
CA GLU A 4 -42.65 -44.12 27.16
C GLU A 4 -42.33 -43.35 25.91
N CYS A 5 -43.30 -42.58 25.36
CA CYS A 5 -43.06 -41.66 24.25
C CYS A 5 -42.14 -40.49 24.63
N HIS A 6 -42.21 -39.99 25.87
CA HIS A 6 -41.37 -38.89 26.35
C HIS A 6 -39.89 -39.33 26.50
N VAL A 7 -39.68 -40.52 27.05
CA VAL A 7 -38.33 -41.14 27.21
C VAL A 7 -37.68 -41.44 25.86
N LEU A 8 -38.49 -41.90 24.86
CA LEU A 8 -38.02 -42.11 23.50
C LEU A 8 -37.67 -40.84 22.79
N ALA A 9 -38.45 -39.76 22.95
CA ALA A 9 -38.14 -38.45 22.39
C ALA A 9 -36.87 -37.81 22.99
N GLU A 10 -36.64 -37.94 24.28
CA GLU A 10 -35.39 -37.48 24.91
C GLU A 10 -34.17 -38.28 24.45
N ARG A 11 -34.28 -39.60 24.30
CA ARG A 11 -33.18 -40.44 23.76
C ARG A 11 -32.85 -40.14 22.31
N THR A 12 -33.84 -39.88 21.45
CA THR A 12 -33.59 -39.47 20.06
C THR A 12 -32.91 -38.10 19.99
N ALA A 13 -33.34 -37.12 20.78
CA ALA A 13 -32.71 -35.78 20.84
C ALA A 13 -31.24 -35.84 21.36
N GLU A 14 -30.97 -36.77 22.29
CA GLU A 14 -29.59 -36.96 22.79
C GLU A 14 -28.68 -37.68 21.79
N ILE A 15 -29.21 -38.59 20.98
CA ILE A 15 -28.51 -39.29 19.90
C ILE A 15 -28.22 -38.31 18.78
N ASP A 16 -29.16 -37.42 18.38
CA ASP A 16 -28.97 -36.41 17.38
C ASP A 16 -27.93 -35.34 17.81
N LYS A 17 -27.93 -34.98 19.09
CA LYS A 17 -26.90 -34.08 19.63
C LYS A 17 -25.50 -34.71 19.61
N LYS A 18 -25.38 -35.98 19.96
CA LYS A 18 -24.11 -36.71 19.91
C LYS A 18 -23.65 -36.95 18.47
N ALA A 19 -24.55 -37.28 17.56
CA ALA A 19 -24.26 -37.46 16.14
C ALA A 19 -23.80 -36.12 15.49
N PHE A 20 -24.45 -34.99 15.84
CA PHE A 20 -24.05 -33.65 15.37
C PHE A 20 -22.67 -33.25 15.90
N THR A 21 -22.42 -33.48 17.20
CA THR A 21 -21.11 -33.20 17.82
C THR A 21 -20.00 -34.07 17.23
N TYR A 22 -20.29 -35.35 16.96
CA TYR A 22 -19.33 -36.28 16.34
C TYR A 22 -19.06 -35.88 14.88
N SER A 23 -20.08 -35.53 14.14
CA SER A 23 -19.96 -35.04 12.75
C SER A 23 -19.11 -33.75 12.70
N PHE A 24 -19.34 -32.83 13.61
CA PHE A 24 -18.57 -31.57 13.72
C PHE A 24 -17.10 -31.85 14.09
N TYR A 25 -16.85 -32.82 14.98
CA TYR A 25 -15.49 -33.21 15.36
C TYR A 25 -14.75 -33.94 14.23
N VAL A 26 -15.45 -34.78 13.46
CA VAL A 26 -14.90 -35.46 12.28
C VAL A 26 -14.60 -34.47 11.17
N ILE A 27 -15.51 -33.52 10.88
CA ILE A 27 -15.31 -32.46 9.89
C ILE A 27 -14.11 -31.58 10.31
N LYS A 28 -14.02 -31.19 11.58
CA LYS A 28 -12.90 -30.41 12.11
C LYS A 28 -11.58 -31.19 12.03
N ARG A 29 -11.60 -32.48 12.29
CA ARG A 29 -10.41 -33.34 12.22
C ARG A 29 -9.99 -33.64 10.77
N CYS A 30 -10.95 -33.83 9.86
CA CYS A 30 -10.70 -33.97 8.43
C CYS A 30 -10.17 -32.68 7.82
N ASN A 31 -10.73 -31.52 8.20
CA ASN A 31 -10.22 -30.22 7.75
C ASN A 31 -8.82 -29.95 8.33
N PHE A 32 -8.55 -30.32 9.59
CA PHE A 32 -7.23 -30.16 10.20
C PHE A 32 -6.21 -31.14 9.61
N ALA A 33 -6.61 -32.37 9.29
CA ALA A 33 -5.77 -33.38 8.60
C ALA A 33 -5.50 -32.92 7.14
N ARG A 34 -6.50 -32.37 6.44
CA ARG A 34 -6.36 -31.82 5.09
C ARG A 34 -5.45 -30.59 5.07
N MET A 35 -5.50 -29.74 6.12
CA MET A 35 -4.56 -28.62 6.29
C MET A 35 -3.13 -29.08 6.64
N LYS A 36 -2.98 -30.26 7.29
CA LYS A 36 -1.66 -30.81 7.63
C LYS A 36 -1.01 -31.56 6.48
N GLN A 37 -1.80 -32.04 5.51
CA GLN A 37 -1.31 -32.85 4.37
C GLN A 37 -0.85 -32.03 3.17
N ASN A 38 -1.23 -30.73 3.06
CA ASN A 38 -0.77 -29.83 1.99
C ASN A 38 -0.10 -28.57 2.56
N LYS A 39 1.05 -28.74 3.22
CA LYS A 39 2.01 -27.65 3.32
C LYS A 39 2.67 -27.45 1.95
N VAL A 40 1.93 -26.84 1.01
CA VAL A 40 2.54 -26.35 -0.21
C VAL A 40 3.53 -25.27 0.22
N SER A 41 4.81 -25.48 -0.08
CA SER A 41 5.87 -24.51 0.26
C SER A 41 5.56 -23.18 -0.38
N LEU A 42 5.74 -22.08 0.36
CA LEU A 42 5.62 -20.71 -0.19
C LEU A 42 6.49 -20.52 -1.43
N SER A 43 7.67 -21.12 -1.45
CA SER A 43 8.58 -21.10 -2.60
C SER A 43 9.37 -22.40 -2.62
N SER A 44 9.77 -22.86 -3.80
CA SER A 44 10.70 -23.99 -3.91
C SER A 44 12.12 -23.56 -3.57
N LYS A 45 12.97 -24.47 -3.10
CA LYS A 45 14.35 -24.17 -2.69
C LYS A 45 15.16 -23.44 -3.76
N GLN A 46 14.91 -23.73 -5.04
CA GLN A 46 15.60 -23.09 -6.18
C GLN A 46 15.27 -21.60 -6.33
N TYR A 47 14.10 -21.15 -5.86
CA TYR A 47 13.65 -19.75 -5.93
C TYR A 47 13.85 -18.98 -4.62
N ALA A 48 14.43 -19.60 -3.59
CA ALA A 48 14.59 -18.94 -2.28
C ALA A 48 15.41 -17.64 -2.37
N VAL A 49 16.53 -17.66 -3.09
CA VAL A 49 17.40 -16.47 -3.25
C VAL A 49 16.69 -15.38 -4.07
N PRO A 50 16.13 -15.64 -5.26
CA PRO A 50 15.31 -14.65 -5.98
C PRO A 50 14.17 -14.09 -5.13
N PHE A 51 13.47 -14.93 -4.38
CA PHE A 51 12.36 -14.53 -3.54
C PHE A 51 12.79 -13.56 -2.41
N VAL A 52 13.89 -13.87 -1.71
CA VAL A 52 14.44 -12.98 -0.67
C VAL A 52 14.88 -11.65 -1.26
N LEU A 53 15.60 -11.68 -2.39
CA LEU A 53 16.06 -10.46 -3.06
C LEU A 53 14.89 -9.57 -3.48
N ILE A 54 13.89 -10.14 -4.15
CA ILE A 54 12.70 -9.36 -4.57
C ILE A 54 11.92 -8.86 -3.34
N THR A 55 11.77 -9.68 -2.30
CA THR A 55 11.11 -9.27 -1.06
C THR A 55 11.81 -8.09 -0.40
N SER A 56 13.15 -8.01 -0.46
CA SER A 56 13.89 -6.85 0.06
C SER A 56 13.57 -5.53 -0.69
N LEU A 57 13.16 -5.60 -1.96
CA LEU A 57 12.74 -4.41 -2.72
C LEU A 57 11.44 -3.82 -2.16
N PHE A 58 10.53 -4.66 -1.66
CA PHE A 58 9.30 -4.17 -1.03
C PHE A 58 9.58 -3.36 0.22
N PHE A 59 10.58 -3.77 1.02
CA PHE A 59 11.04 -2.97 2.15
C PHE A 59 11.58 -1.60 1.69
N MET A 60 12.46 -1.60 0.71
CA MET A 60 13.07 -0.36 0.18
C MET A 60 12.03 0.58 -0.41
N TRP A 61 11.05 0.03 -1.10
CA TRP A 61 9.96 0.81 -1.67
C TRP A 61 9.03 1.39 -0.59
N GLY A 62 8.64 0.59 0.40
CA GLY A 62 7.87 1.09 1.54
C GLY A 62 8.61 2.19 2.30
N PHE A 63 9.91 2.02 2.52
CA PHE A 63 10.76 3.04 3.12
C PHE A 63 10.76 4.33 2.30
N ALA A 64 11.00 4.26 0.99
CA ALA A 64 11.06 5.42 0.11
C ALA A 64 9.72 6.18 0.03
N ARG A 65 8.60 5.45 0.09
CA ARG A 65 7.26 6.03 0.05
C ARG A 65 6.92 6.76 1.35
N ALA A 66 7.18 6.14 2.49
CA ALA A 66 6.84 6.70 3.79
C ALA A 66 7.73 7.88 4.20
N ILE A 67 8.95 7.97 3.68
CA ILE A 67 9.81 9.13 3.92
C ILE A 67 9.21 10.43 3.36
N LEU A 68 8.39 10.36 2.29
CA LEU A 68 7.72 11.53 1.71
C LEU A 68 6.79 12.20 2.73
N ASP A 69 6.12 11.42 3.57
CA ASP A 69 5.17 11.92 4.56
C ASP A 69 5.86 12.74 5.65
N VAL A 70 7.04 12.29 6.07
CA VAL A 70 7.89 12.98 7.04
C VAL A 70 8.55 14.23 6.40
N LEU A 71 8.97 14.10 5.15
CA LEU A 71 9.66 15.14 4.39
C LEU A 71 8.75 16.38 4.16
N ASN A 72 7.45 16.17 3.95
CA ASN A 72 6.50 17.26 3.82
C ASN A 72 6.58 18.24 4.98
N LYS A 73 6.49 17.72 6.20
CA LYS A 73 6.52 18.55 7.40
C LYS A 73 7.90 19.18 7.63
N HIS A 74 8.95 18.42 7.31
CA HIS A 74 10.32 18.94 7.41
C HIS A 74 10.52 20.17 6.52
N PHE A 75 10.18 20.11 5.22
CA PHE A 75 10.31 21.27 4.32
C PHE A 75 9.39 22.44 4.66
N GLN A 76 8.21 22.19 5.23
CA GLN A 76 7.37 23.27 5.74
C GLN A 76 8.09 24.07 6.84
N ASN A 77 8.76 23.37 7.76
CA ASN A 77 9.45 24.01 8.87
C ASN A 77 10.75 24.69 8.44
N GLU A 78 11.51 24.09 7.50
CA GLU A 78 12.83 24.59 7.07
C GLU A 78 12.74 25.74 6.06
N LEU A 79 11.74 25.70 5.17
CA LEU A 79 11.62 26.65 4.04
C LEU A 79 10.46 27.63 4.22
N ASP A 80 9.73 27.56 5.33
CA ASP A 80 8.55 28.40 5.62
C ASP A 80 7.53 28.37 4.47
N ILE A 81 7.28 27.17 3.92
CA ILE A 81 6.33 26.94 2.82
C ILE A 81 5.00 26.42 3.35
N THR A 82 3.91 26.69 2.59
CA THR A 82 2.56 26.24 2.95
C THR A 82 2.39 24.73 2.79
N ILE A 83 1.31 24.18 3.37
CA ILE A 83 0.92 22.77 3.19
C ILE A 83 0.68 22.48 1.70
N THR A 84 0.04 23.39 0.98
CA THR A 84 -0.19 23.29 -0.47
C THR A 84 1.13 23.21 -1.24
N GLN A 85 2.11 24.05 -0.90
CA GLN A 85 3.41 24.04 -1.57
C GLN A 85 4.17 22.74 -1.27
N SER A 86 4.19 22.28 -0.02
CA SER A 86 4.87 21.03 0.33
C SER A 86 4.21 19.79 -0.30
N SER A 87 2.92 19.84 -0.61
CA SER A 87 2.22 18.74 -1.28
C SER A 87 2.76 18.45 -2.69
N LEU A 88 3.49 19.40 -3.30
CA LEU A 88 4.19 19.17 -4.58
C LEU A 88 5.20 18.01 -4.49
N ILE A 89 5.66 17.66 -3.29
CA ILE A 89 6.48 16.46 -3.04
C ILE A 89 5.75 15.20 -3.49
N GLN A 90 4.51 15.01 -3.02
CA GLN A 90 3.67 13.87 -3.43
C GLN A 90 3.27 13.98 -4.89
N VAL A 91 2.79 15.16 -5.30
CA VAL A 91 2.36 15.40 -6.69
C VAL A 91 3.46 15.02 -7.67
N THR A 92 4.68 15.49 -7.44
CA THR A 92 5.81 15.26 -8.35
C THR A 92 6.22 13.79 -8.37
N THR A 93 6.27 13.15 -7.21
CA THR A 93 6.63 11.73 -7.11
C THR A 93 5.58 10.84 -7.79
N TYR A 94 4.29 11.07 -7.50
CA TYR A 94 3.21 10.27 -8.10
C TYR A 94 2.91 10.61 -9.56
N LEU A 95 3.27 11.82 -10.01
CA LEU A 95 3.29 12.13 -11.43
C LEU A 95 4.32 11.28 -12.18
N GLY A 96 5.49 11.03 -11.57
CA GLY A 96 6.47 10.07 -12.07
C GLY A 96 5.87 8.66 -12.21
N TYR A 97 5.12 8.19 -11.20
CA TYR A 97 4.38 6.93 -11.28
C TYR A 97 3.41 6.90 -12.46
N PHE A 98 2.56 7.92 -12.57
CA PHE A 98 1.53 7.99 -13.59
C PHE A 98 2.10 7.98 -15.01
N LEU A 99 3.09 8.83 -15.27
CA LEU A 99 3.68 8.99 -16.59
C LEU A 99 4.51 7.76 -17.00
N MET A 100 5.18 7.10 -16.05
CA MET A 100 6.09 6.01 -16.35
C MET A 100 5.46 4.61 -16.20
N ALA A 101 4.22 4.47 -15.72
CA ALA A 101 3.58 3.16 -15.54
C ALA A 101 3.43 2.38 -16.86
N ILE A 102 2.93 3.02 -17.92
CA ILE A 102 2.80 2.41 -19.25
C ILE A 102 4.18 2.15 -19.89
N PRO A 103 5.11 3.13 -19.96
CA PRO A 103 6.47 2.88 -20.44
C PRO A 103 7.20 1.75 -19.69
N ALA A 104 7.03 1.66 -18.37
CA ALA A 104 7.62 0.59 -17.58
C ALA A 104 7.07 -0.79 -17.97
N GLY A 105 5.73 -0.91 -18.08
CA GLY A 105 5.11 -2.16 -18.54
C GLY A 105 5.59 -2.59 -19.93
N LEU A 106 5.66 -1.65 -20.87
CA LEU A 106 6.17 -1.92 -22.23
C LEU A 106 7.66 -2.32 -22.24
N PHE A 107 8.47 -1.67 -21.42
CA PHE A 107 9.89 -1.99 -21.27
C PHE A 107 10.08 -3.39 -20.68
N ILE A 108 9.33 -3.73 -19.62
CA ILE A 108 9.40 -5.04 -18.96
C ILE A 108 8.96 -6.16 -19.91
N ASN A 109 7.91 -5.93 -20.70
CA ASN A 109 7.47 -6.90 -21.70
C ASN A 109 8.53 -7.19 -22.76
N ARG A 110 9.37 -6.20 -23.13
CA ARG A 110 10.41 -6.36 -24.14
C ARG A 110 11.75 -6.86 -23.59
N ARG A 111 12.11 -6.49 -22.36
CA ARG A 111 13.43 -6.69 -21.77
C ARG A 111 13.44 -7.62 -20.57
N GLY A 112 12.26 -8.10 -20.13
CA GLY A 112 12.08 -8.97 -18.97
C GLY A 112 12.07 -8.22 -17.62
N TYR A 113 11.62 -8.94 -16.60
CA TYR A 113 11.46 -8.39 -15.24
C TYR A 113 12.77 -7.93 -14.61
N ARG A 114 13.86 -8.69 -14.79
CA ARG A 114 15.19 -8.35 -14.29
C ARG A 114 15.65 -6.98 -14.77
N SER A 115 15.52 -6.71 -16.07
CA SER A 115 15.92 -5.42 -16.66
C SER A 115 15.07 -4.28 -16.12
N GLY A 116 13.76 -4.51 -15.89
CA GLY A 116 12.87 -3.55 -15.24
C GLY A 116 13.29 -3.22 -13.83
N VAL A 117 13.62 -4.23 -13.00
CA VAL A 117 14.13 -4.04 -11.64
C VAL A 117 15.43 -3.24 -11.63
N VAL A 118 16.40 -3.61 -12.47
CA VAL A 118 17.73 -2.93 -12.54
C VAL A 118 17.55 -1.47 -12.96
N LEU A 119 16.74 -1.18 -13.98
CA LEU A 119 16.48 0.19 -14.40
C LEU A 119 15.75 0.99 -13.32
N GLY A 120 14.76 0.38 -12.66
CA GLY A 120 14.05 0.99 -11.54
C GLY A 120 14.98 1.35 -10.39
N LEU A 121 15.87 0.44 -9.99
CA LEU A 121 16.87 0.69 -8.94
C LEU A 121 17.85 1.78 -9.34
N LEU A 122 18.30 1.82 -10.61
CA LEU A 122 19.20 2.87 -11.10
C LEU A 122 18.53 4.25 -11.04
N LEU A 123 17.30 4.37 -11.52
CA LEU A 123 16.55 5.64 -11.45
C LEU A 123 16.30 6.06 -9.99
N PHE A 124 15.90 5.12 -9.14
CA PHE A 124 15.68 5.39 -7.71
C PHE A 124 16.98 5.83 -7.02
N GLY A 125 18.09 5.10 -7.23
CA GLY A 125 19.38 5.44 -6.65
C GLY A 125 19.92 6.78 -7.13
N LEU A 126 19.88 7.06 -8.44
CA LEU A 126 20.31 8.34 -9.02
C LEU A 126 19.46 9.50 -8.52
N GLY A 127 18.12 9.34 -8.48
CA GLY A 127 17.22 10.35 -7.93
C GLY A 127 17.51 10.64 -6.45
N SER A 128 17.81 9.61 -5.65
CA SER A 128 18.17 9.77 -4.24
C SER A 128 19.52 10.47 -4.05
N LEU A 129 20.53 10.12 -4.84
CA LEU A 129 21.83 10.78 -4.81
C LEU A 129 21.79 12.23 -5.34
N ALA A 130 20.81 12.54 -6.20
CA ALA A 130 20.59 13.90 -6.71
C ALA A 130 20.21 14.89 -5.60
N PHE A 131 19.78 14.44 -4.42
CA PHE A 131 19.57 15.31 -3.26
C PHE A 131 20.84 16.07 -2.85
N ILE A 132 22.03 15.49 -3.06
CA ILE A 132 23.31 16.12 -2.75
C ILE A 132 23.52 17.40 -3.58
N PRO A 133 23.50 17.39 -4.92
CA PRO A 133 23.61 18.61 -5.71
C PRO A 133 22.39 19.52 -5.57
N CYS A 134 21.20 19.00 -5.28
CA CYS A 134 20.01 19.83 -5.04
C CYS A 134 20.14 20.69 -3.79
N SER A 135 20.79 20.19 -2.75
CA SER A 135 21.13 20.97 -1.54
C SER A 135 22.03 22.16 -1.88
N ALA A 136 23.02 21.95 -2.75
CA ALA A 136 23.90 23.05 -3.20
C ALA A 136 23.13 24.10 -4.05
N ALA A 137 22.07 23.71 -4.76
CA ALA A 137 21.23 24.63 -5.51
C ALA A 137 20.29 25.47 -4.61
N GLY A 138 20.04 25.05 -3.37
CA GLY A 138 19.28 25.78 -2.35
C GLY A 138 17.83 26.09 -2.71
N THR A 139 17.22 25.34 -3.64
CA THR A 139 15.85 25.57 -4.09
C THR A 139 14.95 24.37 -3.89
N PHE A 140 13.74 24.59 -3.38
CA PHE A 140 12.73 23.52 -3.23
C PHE A 140 12.46 22.76 -4.54
N TYR A 141 12.41 23.48 -5.67
CA TYR A 141 12.12 22.89 -6.98
C TYR A 141 13.20 21.90 -7.45
N ALA A 142 14.47 22.07 -7.04
CA ALA A 142 15.52 21.12 -7.36
C ALA A 142 15.24 19.75 -6.72
N TYR A 143 14.77 19.72 -5.46
CA TYR A 143 14.36 18.48 -4.79
C TYR A 143 13.17 17.81 -5.47
N LEU A 144 12.21 18.59 -6.03
CA LEU A 144 11.07 18.03 -6.75
C LEU A 144 11.53 17.26 -8.00
N ILE A 145 12.54 17.74 -8.73
CA ILE A 145 13.09 17.01 -9.87
C ILE A 145 13.70 15.66 -9.44
N ALA A 146 14.46 15.67 -8.36
CA ALA A 146 15.03 14.45 -7.80
C ALA A 146 13.92 13.45 -7.38
N LEU A 147 12.86 13.92 -6.73
CA LEU A 147 11.71 13.12 -6.32
C LEU A 147 10.93 12.56 -7.53
N PHE A 148 10.81 13.32 -8.61
CA PHE A 148 10.23 12.84 -9.87
C PHE A 148 11.01 11.64 -10.41
N VAL A 149 12.34 11.73 -10.43
CA VAL A 149 13.20 10.62 -10.89
C VAL A 149 13.08 9.40 -9.98
N ILE A 150 12.98 9.62 -8.65
CA ILE A 150 12.69 8.55 -7.69
C ILE A 150 11.35 7.90 -8.02
N GLY A 151 10.28 8.67 -8.23
CA GLY A 151 8.96 8.17 -8.61
C GLY A 151 8.99 7.32 -9.88
N CYS A 152 9.72 7.77 -10.89
CA CYS A 152 9.94 6.98 -12.12
C CYS A 152 10.63 5.63 -11.80
N GLY A 153 11.63 5.63 -10.92
CA GLY A 153 12.31 4.39 -10.51
C GLY A 153 11.39 3.44 -9.75
N LEU A 154 10.63 3.97 -8.80
CA LEU A 154 9.72 3.18 -7.96
C LEU A 154 8.65 2.47 -8.78
N VAL A 155 8.05 3.11 -9.78
CA VAL A 155 7.04 2.46 -10.63
C VAL A 155 7.63 1.33 -11.47
N PHE A 156 8.87 1.43 -11.95
CA PHE A 156 9.56 0.32 -12.61
C PHE A 156 9.75 -0.86 -11.66
N LEU A 157 10.12 -0.60 -10.41
CA LEU A 157 10.26 -1.64 -9.38
C LEU A 157 8.94 -2.33 -9.09
N GLU A 158 7.88 -1.56 -8.88
CA GLU A 158 6.57 -2.07 -8.53
C GLU A 158 5.95 -2.90 -9.66
N THR A 159 6.01 -2.40 -10.89
CA THR A 159 5.50 -3.08 -12.09
C THR A 159 6.28 -4.38 -12.36
N SER A 160 7.56 -4.44 -11.98
CA SER A 160 8.38 -5.65 -12.13
C SER A 160 8.21 -6.64 -10.98
N ALA A 161 8.30 -6.17 -9.72
CA ALA A 161 8.41 -7.02 -8.55
C ALA A 161 7.09 -7.73 -8.20
N ASN A 162 5.95 -7.04 -8.35
CA ASN A 162 4.64 -7.62 -8.00
C ASN A 162 4.32 -8.89 -8.80
N PRO A 163 4.33 -8.88 -10.14
CA PRO A 163 4.09 -10.11 -10.91
C PRO A 163 5.21 -11.12 -10.73
N TYR A 164 6.47 -10.68 -10.64
CA TYR A 164 7.59 -11.59 -10.48
C TYR A 164 7.49 -12.44 -9.20
N VAL A 165 7.12 -11.85 -8.07
CA VAL A 165 6.89 -12.58 -6.82
C VAL A 165 5.82 -13.66 -6.97
N THR A 166 4.75 -13.39 -7.72
CA THR A 166 3.66 -14.36 -7.91
C THR A 166 4.11 -15.59 -8.72
N GLU A 167 5.15 -15.47 -9.51
CA GLU A 167 5.69 -16.53 -10.37
C GLU A 167 6.82 -17.35 -9.71
N LEU A 168 7.37 -16.91 -8.56
CA LEU A 168 8.47 -17.58 -7.87
C LEU A 168 8.06 -18.82 -7.07
N GLY A 169 7.11 -19.63 -7.57
CA GLY A 169 6.66 -20.86 -6.92
C GLY A 169 5.28 -21.33 -7.39
N PRO A 170 4.65 -22.26 -6.65
CA PRO A 170 3.35 -22.80 -7.03
C PRO A 170 2.26 -21.73 -7.18
N LYS A 171 1.39 -21.87 -8.21
CA LYS A 171 0.28 -20.92 -8.49
C LYS A 171 -0.69 -20.81 -7.29
N GLU A 172 -0.89 -21.89 -6.53
CA GLU A 172 -1.76 -21.95 -5.37
C GLU A 172 -1.31 -21.02 -4.22
N THR A 173 -0.01 -20.75 -4.11
CA THR A 173 0.57 -19.88 -3.07
C THR A 173 0.96 -18.49 -3.58
N ALA A 174 0.66 -18.15 -4.82
CA ALA A 174 1.04 -16.88 -5.45
C ALA A 174 0.55 -15.66 -4.65
N THR A 175 -0.73 -15.64 -4.27
CA THR A 175 -1.31 -14.57 -3.45
C THR A 175 -0.68 -14.48 -2.07
N ALA A 176 -0.38 -15.61 -1.43
CA ALA A 176 0.28 -15.64 -0.13
C ALA A 176 1.71 -15.10 -0.21
N ARG A 177 2.45 -15.42 -1.27
CA ARG A 177 3.80 -14.87 -1.54
C ARG A 177 3.78 -13.36 -1.71
N LEU A 178 2.85 -12.85 -2.51
CA LEU A 178 2.71 -11.41 -2.72
C LEU A 178 2.36 -10.70 -1.40
N ASN A 179 1.39 -11.20 -0.64
CA ASN A 179 1.02 -10.64 0.65
C ASN A 179 2.18 -10.67 1.66
N PHE A 180 2.96 -11.75 1.68
CA PHE A 180 4.16 -11.85 2.51
C PHE A 180 5.19 -10.78 2.12
N SER A 181 5.50 -10.61 0.84
CA SER A 181 6.43 -9.57 0.36
C SER A 181 5.90 -8.16 0.63
N GLN A 182 4.61 -7.92 0.43
CA GLN A 182 3.95 -6.64 0.76
C GLN A 182 3.99 -6.31 2.27
N SER A 183 4.10 -7.31 3.14
CA SER A 183 4.28 -7.05 4.57
C SER A 183 5.63 -6.40 4.87
N PHE A 184 6.67 -6.70 4.09
CA PHE A 184 7.97 -6.02 4.21
C PHE A 184 7.91 -4.57 3.75
N ASN A 185 7.00 -4.23 2.83
CA ASN A 185 6.71 -2.83 2.52
C ASN A 185 6.22 -2.08 3.78
N GLY A 186 5.28 -2.65 4.53
CA GLY A 186 4.82 -2.09 5.80
C GLY A 186 5.94 -1.92 6.83
N VAL A 187 6.85 -2.92 6.94
CA VAL A 187 8.04 -2.81 7.82
C VAL A 187 8.94 -1.66 7.37
N GLY A 188 9.17 -1.51 6.06
CA GLY A 188 9.94 -0.41 5.50
C GLY A 188 9.33 0.96 5.81
N SER A 189 8.00 1.07 5.69
CA SER A 189 7.29 2.31 6.00
C SER A 189 7.39 2.69 7.48
N MET A 190 7.20 1.74 8.40
CA MET A 190 7.41 1.96 9.84
C MET A 190 8.84 2.42 10.15
N PHE A 191 9.81 1.74 9.55
CA PHE A 191 11.24 2.07 9.77
C PHE A 191 11.56 3.47 9.25
N ALA A 192 11.00 3.89 8.12
CA ALA A 192 11.18 5.23 7.57
C ALA A 192 10.63 6.31 8.51
N THR A 193 9.39 6.18 8.95
CA THR A 193 8.75 7.19 9.84
C THR A 193 9.45 7.26 11.19
N LEU A 194 9.87 6.13 11.76
CA LEU A 194 10.56 6.08 13.04
C LEU A 194 11.97 6.68 12.94
N VAL A 195 12.82 6.15 12.06
CA VAL A 195 14.24 6.51 11.99
C VAL A 195 14.43 7.89 11.35
N VAL A 196 13.78 8.12 10.19
CA VAL A 196 13.95 9.40 9.49
C VAL A 196 13.17 10.51 10.22
N GLY A 197 11.99 10.21 10.77
CA GLY A 197 11.23 11.17 11.56
C GLY A 197 12.00 11.63 12.80
N SER A 198 12.62 10.72 13.55
CA SER A 198 13.45 11.09 14.70
C SER A 198 14.69 11.88 14.28
N PHE A 199 15.28 11.56 13.12
CA PHE A 199 16.46 12.29 12.60
C PHE A 199 16.11 13.70 12.13
N LEU A 200 15.00 13.87 11.39
CA LEU A 200 14.61 15.17 10.82
C LEU A 200 13.97 16.13 11.84
N PHE A 201 13.37 15.60 12.91
CA PHE A 201 12.70 16.41 13.94
C PHE A 201 13.43 16.43 15.29
N GLN A 202 14.70 16.01 15.32
CA GLN A 202 15.52 16.19 16.52
C GLN A 202 15.71 17.69 16.76
N ASP A 203 15.33 18.16 17.96
CA ASP A 203 15.65 19.52 18.39
C ASP A 203 17.16 19.70 18.38
N SER A 204 17.63 20.62 17.57
CA SER A 204 19.04 21.00 17.45
C SER A 204 19.49 21.74 18.72
N GLY A 205 19.50 21.02 19.84
CA GLY A 205 20.07 21.53 21.10
C GLY A 205 21.59 21.65 21.11
N THR A 206 22.27 21.25 20.04
CA THR A 206 23.73 21.41 19.85
C THR A 206 23.95 22.09 18.51
N GLY A 207 24.40 23.32 18.61
CA GLY A 207 24.64 24.22 17.51
C GLY A 207 25.48 23.63 16.38
N ASP A 208 25.21 24.21 15.24
CA ASP A 208 26.12 24.31 14.11
C ASP A 208 26.38 23.04 13.29
N LEU A 209 25.35 22.61 12.54
CA LEU A 209 25.60 21.89 11.29
C LEU A 209 24.67 22.43 10.19
N GLY A 210 25.16 23.41 9.47
CA GLY A 210 24.72 23.74 8.12
C GLY A 210 23.59 24.75 8.00
N ASN A 211 23.97 26.00 7.84
CA ASN A 211 23.17 27.04 7.17
C ASN A 211 22.83 26.57 5.75
N GLY A 212 21.79 25.80 5.58
CA GLY A 212 21.29 25.40 4.26
C GLY A 212 19.89 24.84 4.38
N SER A 213 18.96 25.44 3.64
CA SER A 213 17.60 25.00 3.52
C SER A 213 17.55 23.50 3.17
N GLY A 214 16.98 22.66 4.02
CA GLY A 214 16.80 21.22 3.76
C GLY A 214 18.05 20.34 3.97
N GLY A 215 19.12 20.83 4.62
CA GLY A 215 20.38 20.08 4.81
C GLY A 215 20.22 18.71 5.48
N ASN A 216 19.32 18.60 6.44
CA ASN A 216 19.06 17.33 7.13
C ASN A 216 18.40 16.28 6.25
N ALA A 217 17.60 16.66 5.24
CA ALA A 217 16.97 15.70 4.32
C ALA A 217 17.98 15.02 3.38
N VAL A 218 19.11 15.66 3.09
CA VAL A 218 20.13 15.15 2.18
C VAL A 218 20.74 13.83 2.70
N VAL A 219 21.00 13.74 4.00
CA VAL A 219 21.70 12.59 4.59
C VAL A 219 20.90 11.29 4.44
N PRO A 220 19.60 11.20 4.83
CA PRO A 220 18.79 10.00 4.63
C PRO A 220 18.71 9.59 3.14
N TYR A 221 18.54 10.56 2.24
CA TYR A 221 18.46 10.25 0.80
C TYR A 221 19.80 9.83 0.21
N ALA A 222 20.91 10.41 0.64
CA ALA A 222 22.24 10.01 0.19
C ALA A 222 22.55 8.56 0.63
N ILE A 223 22.28 8.23 1.90
CA ILE A 223 22.46 6.87 2.41
C ILE A 223 21.57 5.89 1.63
N MET A 224 20.28 6.22 1.45
CA MET A 224 19.35 5.41 0.68
C MET A 224 19.84 5.25 -0.77
N GLY A 225 20.32 6.32 -1.40
CA GLY A 225 20.85 6.27 -2.76
C GLY A 225 22.03 5.30 -2.89
N VAL A 226 22.99 5.35 -1.97
CA VAL A 226 24.13 4.43 -1.95
C VAL A 226 23.67 2.98 -1.77
N VAL A 227 22.78 2.72 -0.80
CA VAL A 227 22.25 1.37 -0.54
C VAL A 227 21.51 0.83 -1.78
N VAL A 228 20.66 1.64 -2.40
CA VAL A 228 19.92 1.26 -3.61
C VAL A 228 20.87 0.98 -4.78
N MET A 229 21.92 1.76 -4.97
CA MET A 229 22.92 1.52 -6.01
C MET A 229 23.70 0.21 -5.79
N VAL A 230 24.04 -0.11 -4.54
CA VAL A 230 24.64 -1.42 -4.20
C VAL A 230 23.67 -2.56 -4.54
N ILE A 231 22.41 -2.42 -4.18
CA ILE A 231 21.36 -3.41 -4.52
C ILE A 231 21.21 -3.53 -6.04
N ALA A 232 21.25 -2.42 -6.78
CA ALA A 232 21.22 -2.43 -8.26
C ALA A 232 22.36 -3.25 -8.86
N ILE A 233 23.58 -3.11 -8.32
CA ILE A 233 24.75 -3.88 -8.74
C ILE A 233 24.56 -5.38 -8.43
N ILE A 234 23.99 -5.72 -7.26
CA ILE A 234 23.67 -7.11 -6.91
C ILE A 234 22.68 -7.69 -7.90
N PHE A 235 21.57 -7.00 -8.18
CA PHE A 235 20.55 -7.45 -9.15
C PHE A 235 21.10 -7.55 -10.58
N ALA A 236 22.02 -6.67 -10.96
CA ALA A 236 22.69 -6.74 -12.28
C ALA A 236 23.64 -7.96 -12.39
N ARG A 237 24.13 -8.50 -11.25
CA ARG A 237 25.06 -9.66 -11.23
C ARG A 237 24.34 -10.99 -11.02
N VAL A 238 23.23 -11.00 -10.29
CA VAL A 238 22.45 -12.21 -9.99
C VAL A 238 21.65 -12.64 -11.23
N ASN A 239 21.76 -13.92 -11.59
CA ASN A 239 20.88 -14.52 -12.61
C ASN A 239 19.52 -14.80 -11.99
N LEU A 240 18.58 -13.89 -12.20
CA LEU A 240 17.18 -14.13 -11.88
C LEU A 240 16.58 -15.01 -12.99
N PRO A 241 15.87 -16.10 -12.64
CA PRO A 241 15.20 -16.91 -13.66
C PRO A 241 14.19 -16.05 -14.43
N GLU A 242 14.32 -16.00 -15.75
CA GLU A 242 13.32 -15.37 -16.60
C GLU A 242 12.11 -16.29 -16.67
N ILE A 243 10.96 -15.75 -16.38
CA ILE A 243 9.70 -16.48 -16.37
C ILE A 243 9.02 -16.19 -17.70
N HIS A 244 9.11 -17.15 -18.62
CA HIS A 244 8.35 -17.16 -19.85
C HIS A 244 6.99 -17.82 -19.58
N HIS A 245 5.92 -17.13 -19.86
CA HIS A 245 4.60 -17.74 -19.91
C HIS A 245 4.47 -18.54 -21.20
N GLU A 246 4.13 -19.83 -21.11
CA GLU A 246 3.80 -20.65 -22.28
C GLU A 246 2.60 -20.11 -23.07
N ASP A 247 1.82 -19.19 -22.49
CA ASP A 247 0.68 -18.50 -23.11
C ASP A 247 1.06 -17.30 -24.00
N ASP A 248 2.35 -17.02 -24.23
CA ASP A 248 2.78 -15.90 -25.09
C ASP A 248 2.43 -16.09 -26.58
N ASN A 249 1.97 -17.29 -26.98
CA ASN A 249 1.50 -17.52 -28.35
C ASN A 249 0.09 -16.97 -28.62
N ASP A 250 -0.72 -16.72 -27.59
CA ASP A 250 -2.04 -16.10 -27.72
C ASP A 250 -2.02 -14.56 -27.69
N THR A 251 -0.83 -13.96 -27.48
CA THR A 251 -0.69 -12.50 -27.37
C THR A 251 -0.67 -11.76 -28.70
N GLN A 252 -0.74 -12.44 -29.85
CA GLN A 252 -0.85 -11.74 -31.15
C GLN A 252 -2.26 -11.19 -31.43
N GLU A 253 -3.32 -11.68 -30.77
CA GLU A 253 -4.68 -11.13 -30.93
C GLU A 253 -5.19 -10.30 -29.75
N GLY A 254 -4.51 -10.34 -28.59
CA GLY A 254 -4.85 -9.58 -27.38
C GLY A 254 -4.08 -8.28 -27.21
N GLY A 255 -3.81 -7.53 -28.29
CA GLY A 255 -3.18 -6.20 -28.20
C GLY A 255 -3.85 -5.35 -27.14
N TYR A 256 -3.09 -4.44 -26.50
CA TYR A 256 -3.51 -3.44 -25.51
C TYR A 256 -4.83 -2.77 -25.97
N ASN A 257 -5.97 -3.43 -25.70
CA ASN A 257 -7.27 -2.97 -26.14
C ASN A 257 -7.91 -2.15 -25.02
N LEU A 258 -7.28 -0.98 -24.78
CA LEU A 258 -7.70 0.00 -23.77
C LEU A 258 -9.19 0.37 -23.95
N SER A 259 -9.63 0.53 -25.20
CA SER A 259 -11.01 0.84 -25.52
C SER A 259 -11.97 -0.19 -24.93
N ARG A 260 -11.67 -1.48 -25.09
CA ARG A 260 -12.51 -2.57 -24.57
C ARG A 260 -12.56 -2.63 -23.04
N LEU A 261 -11.47 -2.24 -22.36
CA LEU A 261 -11.42 -2.12 -20.90
C LEU A 261 -12.28 -0.97 -20.40
N PHE A 262 -12.18 0.20 -21.01
CA PHE A 262 -12.98 1.37 -20.61
C PHE A 262 -14.46 1.23 -20.98
N CYS A 263 -14.82 0.38 -21.93
CA CYS A 263 -16.22 -0.01 -22.18
C CYS A 263 -16.77 -0.94 -21.10
N ASN A 264 -15.92 -1.59 -20.30
CA ASN A 264 -16.38 -2.42 -19.18
C ASN A 264 -16.67 -1.54 -17.96
N SER A 265 -17.94 -1.25 -17.72
CA SER A 265 -18.39 -0.39 -16.61
C SER A 265 -17.97 -0.92 -15.23
N TRP A 266 -17.83 -2.26 -15.09
CA TRP A 266 -17.35 -2.87 -13.84
C TRP A 266 -15.86 -2.56 -13.58
N PHE A 267 -15.05 -2.70 -14.61
CA PHE A 267 -13.62 -2.34 -14.54
C PHE A 267 -13.46 -0.86 -14.21
N VAL A 268 -14.18 0.03 -14.90
CA VAL A 268 -14.12 1.48 -14.65
C VAL A 268 -14.55 1.81 -13.22
N PHE A 269 -15.60 1.18 -12.72
CA PHE A 269 -16.05 1.40 -11.34
C PHE A 269 -15.01 0.94 -10.30
N GLY A 270 -14.38 -0.22 -10.54
CA GLY A 270 -13.28 -0.71 -9.70
C GLY A 270 -12.02 0.16 -9.77
N LEU A 271 -11.66 0.64 -10.96
CA LEU A 271 -10.55 1.59 -11.17
C LEU A 271 -10.79 2.89 -10.39
N LEU A 272 -12.00 3.45 -10.47
CA LEU A 272 -12.35 4.67 -9.73
C LEU A 272 -12.41 4.42 -8.22
N ALA A 273 -12.86 3.24 -7.78
CA ALA A 273 -12.86 2.88 -6.37
C ALA A 273 -11.43 2.74 -5.82
N LEU A 274 -10.52 2.15 -6.61
CA LEU A 274 -9.12 2.04 -6.22
C LEU A 274 -8.44 3.42 -6.19
N LEU A 275 -8.72 4.27 -7.16
CA LEU A 275 -8.23 5.65 -7.17
C LEU A 275 -8.76 6.44 -5.96
N ALA A 276 -10.05 6.32 -5.64
CA ALA A 276 -10.66 6.97 -4.47
C ALA A 276 -10.04 6.48 -3.15
N TYR A 277 -9.72 5.19 -3.05
CA TYR A 277 -8.99 4.63 -1.93
C TYR A 277 -7.59 5.23 -1.81
N GLU A 278 -6.80 5.28 -2.90
CA GLU A 278 -5.45 5.83 -2.90
C GLU A 278 -5.44 7.33 -2.54
N VAL A 279 -6.46 8.09 -3.03
CA VAL A 279 -6.65 9.48 -2.61
C VAL A 279 -6.85 9.57 -1.10
N ALA A 280 -7.68 8.69 -0.52
CA ALA A 280 -7.97 8.72 0.92
C ALA A 280 -6.75 8.29 1.75
N GLU A 281 -6.17 7.13 1.46
CA GLU A 281 -5.09 6.52 2.25
C GLU A 281 -3.82 7.37 2.25
N ILE A 282 -3.32 7.73 1.05
CA ILE A 282 -2.06 8.46 0.94
C ILE A 282 -2.20 9.88 1.51
N SER A 283 -3.37 10.52 1.28
CA SER A 283 -3.60 11.87 1.79
C SER A 283 -3.66 11.91 3.31
N ILE A 284 -4.27 10.91 3.96
CA ILE A 284 -4.28 10.80 5.42
C ILE A 284 -2.86 10.63 5.94
N ASN A 285 -2.06 9.74 5.35
CA ASN A 285 -0.67 9.51 5.74
C ASN A 285 0.15 10.81 5.68
N SER A 286 0.09 11.51 4.56
CA SER A 286 0.86 12.74 4.32
C SER A 286 0.36 13.93 5.14
N TYR A 287 -0.93 13.97 5.47
CA TYR A 287 -1.53 15.05 6.23
C TYR A 287 -1.48 14.86 7.75
N PHE A 288 -1.26 13.64 8.23
CA PHE A 288 -1.35 13.26 9.65
C PHE A 288 -0.48 14.14 10.56
N ILE A 289 0.82 14.31 10.23
CA ILE A 289 1.74 15.13 11.03
C ILE A 289 1.30 16.60 11.00
N ASN A 290 0.86 17.10 9.85
CA ASN A 290 0.35 18.47 9.70
C ASN A 290 -0.90 18.69 10.58
N PHE A 291 -1.82 17.74 10.57
CA PHE A 291 -3.03 17.78 11.37
C PHE A 291 -2.71 17.91 12.88
N VAL A 292 -1.93 16.98 13.42
CA VAL A 292 -1.65 16.97 14.87
C VAL A 292 -0.78 18.12 15.35
N THR A 293 0.10 18.67 14.48
CA THR A 293 0.91 19.84 14.79
C THR A 293 0.12 21.16 14.61
N GLY A 294 -0.70 21.24 13.57
CA GLY A 294 -1.54 22.42 13.30
C GLY A 294 -2.63 22.62 14.36
N GLN A 295 -3.11 21.56 14.97
CA GLN A 295 -4.00 21.61 16.13
C GLN A 295 -3.26 21.92 17.46
N ASN A 296 -1.92 22.10 17.42
CA ASN A 296 -1.09 22.27 18.61
C ASN A 296 -1.20 21.15 19.64
N TRP A 297 -1.55 19.94 19.20
CA TRP A 297 -1.72 18.80 20.10
C TRP A 297 -0.40 18.15 20.48
N MET A 298 0.58 18.16 19.57
CA MET A 298 1.88 17.54 19.80
C MET A 298 2.94 18.09 18.83
N SER A 299 4.22 17.82 19.14
CA SER A 299 5.34 18.15 18.26
C SER A 299 5.38 17.25 17.01
N ALA A 300 6.08 17.67 15.96
CA ALA A 300 6.27 16.88 14.75
C ALA A 300 6.96 15.54 15.04
N ALA A 301 7.91 15.49 15.97
CA ALA A 301 8.57 14.26 16.41
C ALA A 301 7.59 13.27 17.03
N THR A 302 6.72 13.74 17.94
CA THR A 302 5.66 12.91 18.53
C THR A 302 4.66 12.46 17.47
N GLY A 303 4.26 13.35 16.55
CA GLY A 303 3.37 13.04 15.43
C GLY A 303 3.95 11.94 14.53
N SER A 304 5.24 12.02 14.20
CA SER A 304 5.95 10.98 13.43
C SER A 304 5.98 9.63 14.15
N THR A 305 6.18 9.64 15.48
CA THR A 305 6.15 8.41 16.29
C THR A 305 4.76 7.78 16.29
N ILE A 306 3.70 8.57 16.42
CA ILE A 306 2.31 8.08 16.38
C ILE A 306 1.97 7.56 14.98
N LEU A 307 2.42 8.22 13.93
CA LEU A 307 2.28 7.73 12.55
C LEU A 307 3.00 6.37 12.38
N THR A 308 4.16 6.18 13.00
CA THR A 308 4.84 4.87 13.02
C THR A 308 3.97 3.79 13.66
N VAL A 309 3.31 4.10 14.78
CA VAL A 309 2.35 3.18 15.43
C VAL A 309 1.16 2.89 14.51
N ALA A 310 0.62 3.91 13.83
CA ALA A 310 -0.48 3.76 12.89
C ALA A 310 -0.13 2.81 11.73
N LEU A 311 1.06 2.99 11.12
CA LEU A 311 1.55 2.11 10.06
C LEU A 311 1.84 0.69 10.57
N GLY A 312 2.24 0.55 11.85
CA GLY A 312 2.35 -0.76 12.52
C GLY A 312 1.01 -1.45 12.65
N LEU A 313 -0.02 -0.73 13.08
CA LEU A 313 -1.40 -1.24 13.16
C LEU A 313 -1.94 -1.62 11.77
N PHE A 314 -1.68 -0.79 10.76
CA PHE A 314 -2.00 -1.08 9.36
C PHE A 314 -1.37 -2.40 8.89
N MET A 315 -0.08 -2.60 9.16
CA MET A 315 0.64 -3.82 8.82
C MET A 315 0.03 -5.04 9.53
N LEU A 316 -0.20 -4.96 10.84
CA LEU A 316 -0.80 -6.04 11.62
C LEU A 316 -2.21 -6.36 11.13
N ALA A 317 -3.03 -5.34 10.86
CA ALA A 317 -4.39 -5.51 10.36
C ALA A 317 -4.42 -6.18 8.99
N ARG A 318 -3.39 -5.99 8.15
CA ARG A 318 -3.25 -6.67 6.85
C ARG A 318 -3.06 -8.18 7.03
N PHE A 319 -2.25 -8.61 8.00
CA PHE A 319 -2.10 -10.03 8.32
C PHE A 319 -3.38 -10.65 8.89
N VAL A 320 -4.01 -9.95 9.84
CA VAL A 320 -5.27 -10.39 10.45
C VAL A 320 -6.38 -10.44 9.40
N GLY A 321 -6.46 -9.43 8.54
CA GLY A 321 -7.43 -9.38 7.44
C GLY A 321 -7.27 -10.51 6.44
N ALA A 322 -6.04 -10.87 6.06
CA ALA A 322 -5.78 -12.02 5.21
C ALA A 322 -6.26 -13.33 5.85
N ALA A 323 -6.07 -13.49 7.18
CA ALA A 323 -6.57 -14.65 7.91
C ALA A 323 -8.10 -14.67 8.01
N ILE A 324 -8.76 -13.53 8.20
CA ILE A 324 -10.22 -13.41 8.21
C ILE A 324 -10.81 -13.77 6.85
N MET A 325 -10.22 -13.28 5.75
CA MET A 325 -10.67 -13.56 4.38
C MET A 325 -10.50 -15.02 3.97
N SER A 326 -9.75 -15.84 4.70
CA SER A 326 -9.74 -17.29 4.48
C SER A 326 -11.07 -17.98 4.84
N ASN A 327 -11.89 -17.35 5.70
CA ASN A 327 -13.16 -17.88 6.19
C ASN A 327 -14.37 -17.00 5.83
N MET A 328 -14.15 -15.79 5.32
CA MET A 328 -15.17 -14.82 4.94
C MET A 328 -14.95 -14.36 3.51
N ALA A 329 -16.04 -14.16 2.76
CA ALA A 329 -15.98 -13.62 1.41
C ALA A 329 -15.33 -12.22 1.42
N ALA A 330 -14.36 -12.01 0.52
CA ALA A 330 -13.58 -10.78 0.44
C ALA A 330 -14.45 -9.53 0.25
N GLU A 331 -15.54 -9.65 -0.50
CA GLU A 331 -16.51 -8.59 -0.74
C GLU A 331 -17.19 -8.11 0.55
N LYS A 332 -17.59 -9.07 1.40
CA LYS A 332 -18.24 -8.76 2.70
C LYS A 332 -17.25 -8.11 3.66
N TYR A 333 -16.01 -8.63 3.72
CA TYR A 333 -14.99 -8.06 4.59
C TYR A 333 -14.58 -6.66 4.13
N LEU A 334 -14.46 -6.43 2.82
CA LEU A 334 -14.22 -5.11 2.24
C LEU A 334 -15.32 -4.11 2.64
N LEU A 335 -16.60 -4.54 2.59
CA LEU A 335 -17.71 -3.67 2.99
C LEU A 335 -17.65 -3.30 4.48
N ILE A 336 -17.36 -4.26 5.36
CA ILE A 336 -17.18 -4.00 6.80
C ILE A 336 -16.06 -2.98 7.01
N CYS A 337 -14.93 -3.17 6.37
CA CYS A 337 -13.79 -2.27 6.47
C CYS A 337 -14.11 -0.87 5.93
N ALA A 338 -14.79 -0.77 4.78
CA ALA A 338 -15.16 0.51 4.19
C ALA A 338 -16.14 1.29 5.09
N VAL A 339 -17.13 0.60 5.67
CA VAL A 339 -18.04 1.20 6.67
C VAL A 339 -17.26 1.66 7.91
N GLY A 340 -16.33 0.83 8.41
CA GLY A 340 -15.45 1.17 9.54
C GLY A 340 -14.65 2.44 9.29
N SER A 341 -14.02 2.58 8.12
CA SER A 341 -13.27 3.79 7.73
C SER A 341 -14.17 5.03 7.64
N VAL A 342 -15.35 4.91 7.01
CA VAL A 342 -16.31 6.03 6.95
C VAL A 342 -16.70 6.48 8.36
N VAL A 343 -17.00 5.55 9.27
CA VAL A 343 -17.35 5.88 10.66
C VAL A 343 -16.16 6.52 11.39
N CYS A 344 -14.95 5.98 11.25
CA CYS A 344 -13.76 6.54 11.90
C CYS A 344 -13.48 7.98 11.44
N ILE A 345 -13.53 8.24 10.14
CA ILE A 345 -13.30 9.59 9.62
C ILE A 345 -14.45 10.53 9.99
N ALA A 346 -15.70 10.05 10.01
CA ALA A 346 -16.84 10.85 10.48
C ALA A 346 -16.70 11.23 11.97
N VAL A 347 -16.27 10.30 12.84
CA VAL A 347 -16.00 10.58 14.26
C VAL A 347 -14.88 11.60 14.41
N MET A 348 -13.80 11.47 13.62
CA MET A 348 -12.69 12.42 13.64
C MET A 348 -13.15 13.83 13.21
N LEU A 349 -14.04 13.95 12.21
CA LEU A 349 -14.60 15.22 11.74
C LEU A 349 -15.48 15.94 12.79
N LEU A 350 -15.96 15.23 13.82
CA LEU A 350 -16.69 15.86 14.93
C LEU A 350 -15.79 16.71 15.84
N ASP A 351 -14.48 16.56 15.73
CA ASP A 351 -13.44 17.34 16.45
C ASP A 351 -13.72 17.46 17.98
N LEU A 352 -14.11 16.33 18.57
CA LEU A 352 -14.58 16.30 19.97
C LEU A 352 -13.43 16.47 20.96
N ASP A 353 -12.34 15.73 20.78
CA ASP A 353 -11.15 15.76 21.62
C ASP A 353 -9.96 15.14 20.90
N LYS A 354 -8.74 15.55 21.28
CA LYS A 354 -7.46 15.02 20.77
C LYS A 354 -7.41 13.50 20.79
N THR A 355 -7.76 12.87 21.91
CA THR A 355 -7.65 11.43 22.09
C THR A 355 -8.64 10.69 21.20
N ILE A 356 -9.86 11.22 21.06
CA ILE A 356 -10.90 10.64 20.21
C ILE A 356 -10.50 10.78 18.73
N SER A 357 -10.06 11.96 18.31
CA SER A 357 -9.69 12.23 16.91
C SER A 357 -8.48 11.39 16.48
N VAL A 358 -7.41 11.35 17.27
CA VAL A 358 -6.23 10.53 16.99
C VAL A 358 -6.57 9.04 17.07
N GLY A 359 -7.36 8.63 18.07
CA GLY A 359 -7.82 7.24 18.20
C GLY A 359 -8.67 6.79 17.01
N ALA A 360 -9.56 7.63 16.51
CA ALA A 360 -10.35 7.36 15.32
C ALA A 360 -9.46 7.19 14.06
N LEU A 361 -8.44 8.04 13.90
CA LEU A 361 -7.47 7.89 12.82
C LEU A 361 -6.67 6.57 12.94
N LEU A 362 -6.17 6.22 14.13
CA LEU A 362 -5.48 4.95 14.34
C LEU A 362 -6.37 3.73 14.03
N CYS A 363 -7.66 3.78 14.40
CA CYS A 363 -8.63 2.76 14.02
C CYS A 363 -8.85 2.71 12.51
N ASN A 364 -8.88 3.87 11.82
CA ASN A 364 -9.00 3.91 10.36
C ASN A 364 -7.87 3.14 9.66
N TYR A 365 -6.61 3.27 10.12
CA TYR A 365 -5.48 2.51 9.57
C TYR A 365 -5.69 1.00 9.62
N MET A 366 -6.40 0.49 10.63
CA MET A 366 -6.73 -0.94 10.69
C MET A 366 -7.76 -1.35 9.64
N PHE A 367 -8.76 -0.50 9.38
CA PHE A 367 -9.81 -0.80 8.41
C PHE A 367 -9.33 -0.65 6.96
N GLU A 368 -8.52 0.35 6.65
CA GLU A 368 -8.04 0.60 5.28
C GLU A 368 -6.99 -0.41 4.81
N ALA A 369 -6.32 -1.12 5.73
CA ALA A 369 -5.17 -1.97 5.45
C ALA A 369 -5.37 -3.00 4.33
N ILE A 370 -6.57 -3.59 4.20
CA ILE A 370 -6.85 -4.64 3.19
C ILE A 370 -7.50 -4.12 1.92
N MET A 371 -7.85 -2.84 1.86
CA MET A 371 -8.71 -2.34 0.80
C MET A 371 -8.03 -2.39 -0.56
N PHE A 372 -6.78 -1.93 -0.68
CA PHE A 372 -6.04 -1.94 -1.94
C PHE A 372 -6.02 -3.32 -2.62
N PRO A 373 -5.43 -4.37 -1.99
CA PRO A 373 -5.33 -5.68 -2.64
C PRO A 373 -6.69 -6.30 -2.92
N THR A 374 -7.70 -6.02 -2.09
CA THR A 374 -9.04 -6.56 -2.26
C THR A 374 -9.77 -5.89 -3.42
N ILE A 375 -9.78 -4.55 -3.50
CA ILE A 375 -10.39 -3.81 -4.63
C ILE A 375 -9.69 -4.21 -5.92
N PHE A 376 -8.36 -4.26 -5.93
CA PHE A 376 -7.57 -4.67 -7.09
C PHE A 376 -7.97 -6.06 -7.59
N SER A 377 -7.98 -7.05 -6.70
CA SER A 377 -8.34 -8.44 -7.03
C SER A 377 -9.79 -8.56 -7.54
N LEU A 378 -10.75 -7.89 -6.87
CA LEU A 378 -12.16 -7.91 -7.27
C LEU A 378 -12.40 -7.23 -8.62
N THR A 379 -11.63 -6.18 -8.92
CA THR A 379 -11.73 -5.46 -10.20
C THR A 379 -11.21 -6.29 -11.37
N LEU A 380 -10.18 -7.10 -11.16
CA LEU A 380 -9.60 -7.97 -12.18
C LEU A 380 -10.44 -9.24 -12.44
N ARG A 381 -11.35 -9.59 -11.53
CA ARG A 381 -12.15 -10.81 -11.63
C ARG A 381 -13.01 -10.83 -12.91
N GLY A 382 -12.84 -11.87 -13.72
CA GLY A 382 -13.64 -12.09 -14.94
C GLY A 382 -13.17 -11.35 -16.20
N LEU A 383 -11.99 -10.69 -16.17
CA LEU A 383 -11.44 -9.97 -17.34
C LEU A 383 -10.68 -10.89 -18.33
N GLY A 384 -10.38 -12.14 -17.95
CA GLY A 384 -9.70 -13.11 -18.84
C GLY A 384 -8.41 -12.54 -19.45
N GLY A 385 -8.25 -12.61 -20.77
CA GLY A 385 -7.08 -12.12 -21.50
C GLY A 385 -6.78 -10.61 -21.37
N LEU A 386 -7.73 -9.81 -20.83
CA LEU A 386 -7.52 -8.39 -20.57
C LEU A 386 -6.88 -8.11 -19.20
N THR A 387 -6.65 -9.14 -18.37
CA THR A 387 -6.15 -8.99 -17.00
C THR A 387 -4.79 -8.28 -16.94
N LYS A 388 -3.86 -8.59 -17.85
CA LYS A 388 -2.53 -7.95 -17.91
C LYS A 388 -2.65 -6.44 -18.15
N SER A 389 -3.44 -6.03 -19.15
CA SER A 389 -3.67 -4.61 -19.49
C SER A 389 -4.42 -3.88 -18.37
N ALA A 390 -5.43 -4.54 -17.80
CA ALA A 390 -6.20 -4.00 -16.67
C ALA A 390 -5.33 -3.78 -15.43
N SER A 391 -4.46 -4.73 -15.10
CA SER A 391 -3.50 -4.61 -14.00
C SER A 391 -2.57 -3.41 -14.18
N SER A 392 -2.03 -3.19 -15.38
CA SER A 392 -1.15 -2.04 -15.66
C SER A 392 -1.86 -0.70 -15.46
N ILE A 393 -3.16 -0.61 -15.83
CA ILE A 393 -3.95 0.61 -15.62
C ILE A 393 -4.24 0.81 -14.13
N LEU A 394 -4.58 -0.26 -13.40
CA LEU A 394 -4.79 -0.18 -11.96
C LEU A 394 -3.54 0.27 -11.21
N MET A 395 -2.34 -0.06 -11.71
CA MET A 395 -1.07 0.40 -11.14
C MET A 395 -0.77 1.89 -11.42
N MET A 396 -1.64 2.61 -12.14
CA MET A 396 -1.58 4.07 -12.25
C MET A 396 -2.29 4.78 -11.09
N THR A 397 -3.13 4.08 -10.33
CA THR A 397 -3.95 4.68 -9.27
C THR A 397 -3.18 5.31 -8.10
N PRO A 398 -1.89 4.98 -7.79
CA PRO A 398 -1.11 5.72 -6.81
C PRO A 398 -0.98 7.23 -7.09
N VAL A 399 -1.31 7.69 -8.31
CA VAL A 399 -1.51 9.12 -8.60
C VAL A 399 -2.55 9.77 -7.67
N GLY A 400 -3.41 8.97 -7.04
CA GLY A 400 -4.30 9.39 -5.95
C GLY A 400 -3.57 10.08 -4.80
N GLY A 401 -2.28 9.81 -4.59
CA GLY A 401 -1.43 10.54 -3.65
C GLY A 401 -1.37 12.06 -3.90
N CYS A 402 -1.67 12.51 -5.13
CA CYS A 402 -1.88 13.92 -5.41
C CYS A 402 -3.08 14.52 -4.65
N GLY A 403 -3.95 13.70 -4.06
CA GLY A 403 -5.05 14.13 -3.20
C GLY A 403 -4.60 14.93 -1.97
N PHE A 404 -3.37 14.75 -1.52
CA PHE A 404 -2.77 15.58 -0.47
C PHE A 404 -2.72 17.07 -0.87
N LEU A 405 -2.52 17.38 -2.16
CA LEU A 405 -2.61 18.76 -2.68
C LEU A 405 -4.00 19.35 -2.40
N LEU A 406 -5.07 18.57 -2.61
CA LEU A 406 -6.44 19.04 -2.34
C LEU A 406 -6.64 19.29 -0.84
N MET A 407 -6.11 18.42 0.03
CA MET A 407 -6.16 18.62 1.48
C MET A 407 -5.39 19.87 1.90
N GLY A 408 -4.20 20.08 1.34
CA GLY A 408 -3.40 21.29 1.57
C GLY A 408 -4.11 22.56 1.15
N LEU A 409 -4.69 22.58 -0.06
CA LEU A 409 -5.47 23.70 -0.55
C LEU A 409 -6.64 24.05 0.35
N VAL A 410 -7.37 23.04 0.84
CA VAL A 410 -8.49 23.26 1.76
C VAL A 410 -8.00 23.77 3.10
N ALA A 411 -6.91 23.22 3.66
CA ALA A 411 -6.33 23.66 4.93
C ALA A 411 -5.84 25.12 4.86
N ASP A 412 -5.06 25.45 3.84
CA ASP A 412 -4.47 26.80 3.67
C ASP A 412 -5.56 27.84 3.43
N ASN A 413 -6.63 27.52 2.69
CA ASN A 413 -7.72 28.47 2.42
C ASN A 413 -8.71 28.62 3.57
N THR A 414 -8.95 27.56 4.34
CA THR A 414 -9.93 27.61 5.44
C THR A 414 -9.32 27.96 6.79
N GLY A 415 -7.99 27.81 6.92
CA GLY A 415 -7.28 27.90 8.20
C GLY A 415 -7.69 26.79 9.19
N ASN A 416 -8.42 25.75 8.74
CA ASN A 416 -8.94 24.69 9.59
C ASN A 416 -8.32 23.35 9.21
N MET A 417 -7.68 22.67 10.18
CA MET A 417 -6.97 21.42 9.96
C MET A 417 -7.90 20.20 9.88
N VAL A 418 -9.18 20.32 10.26
CA VAL A 418 -10.16 19.22 10.27
C VAL A 418 -10.91 19.11 8.94
N VAL A 419 -11.28 20.25 8.35
CA VAL A 419 -12.08 20.30 7.11
C VAL A 419 -11.48 19.48 5.96
N PRO A 420 -10.15 19.42 5.73
CA PRO A 420 -9.55 18.60 4.69
C PRO A 420 -9.96 17.12 4.72
N PHE A 421 -10.34 16.57 5.88
CA PHE A 421 -10.73 15.16 6.01
C PHE A 421 -12.08 14.80 5.37
N PHE A 422 -12.85 15.78 4.88
CA PHE A 422 -13.97 15.50 3.99
C PHE A 422 -13.54 14.82 2.68
N ILE A 423 -12.30 15.05 2.21
CA ILE A 423 -11.76 14.43 1.01
C ILE A 423 -11.63 12.90 1.19
N PRO A 424 -10.89 12.40 2.20
CA PRO A 424 -10.85 10.95 2.46
C PRO A 424 -12.20 10.37 2.85
N LEU A 425 -13.09 11.10 3.51
CA LEU A 425 -14.46 10.63 3.80
C LEU A 425 -15.21 10.29 2.50
N ILE A 426 -15.18 11.18 1.51
CA ILE A 426 -15.79 10.95 0.19
C ILE A 426 -15.13 9.75 -0.49
N GLY A 427 -13.79 9.62 -0.40
CA GLY A 427 -13.05 8.48 -0.95
C GLY A 427 -13.53 7.15 -0.37
N PHE A 428 -13.59 7.02 0.95
CA PHE A 428 -14.06 5.80 1.60
C PHE A 428 -15.55 5.55 1.39
N ALA A 429 -16.39 6.58 1.27
CA ALA A 429 -17.79 6.43 0.90
C ALA A 429 -17.95 5.84 -0.52
N PHE A 430 -17.07 6.24 -1.45
CA PHE A 430 -17.05 5.66 -2.80
C PHE A 430 -16.61 4.19 -2.77
N VAL A 431 -15.58 3.85 -1.98
CA VAL A 431 -15.16 2.45 -1.75
C VAL A 431 -16.30 1.63 -1.13
N MET A 432 -17.01 2.18 -0.16
CA MET A 432 -18.18 1.54 0.45
C MET A 432 -19.28 1.24 -0.59
N ALA A 433 -19.56 2.18 -1.49
CA ALA A 433 -20.52 1.98 -2.58
C ALA A 433 -20.08 0.86 -3.55
N TYR A 434 -18.78 0.81 -3.87
CA TYR A 434 -18.18 -0.27 -4.66
C TYR A 434 -18.33 -1.63 -3.96
N ALA A 435 -17.90 -1.72 -2.70
CA ALA A 435 -17.98 -2.93 -1.89
C ALA A 435 -19.42 -3.47 -1.77
N TYR A 436 -20.39 -2.56 -1.55
CA TYR A 436 -21.81 -2.92 -1.49
C TYR A 436 -22.31 -3.55 -2.81
N LYS A 437 -21.91 -2.99 -3.96
CA LYS A 437 -22.23 -3.59 -5.27
C LYS A 437 -21.51 -4.93 -5.48
N CYS A 438 -20.27 -5.10 -4.98
CA CYS A 438 -19.57 -6.39 -5.00
C CYS A 438 -20.36 -7.46 -4.25
N VAL A 439 -20.85 -7.16 -3.04
CA VAL A 439 -21.65 -8.09 -2.21
C VAL A 439 -22.98 -8.47 -2.88
N LYS A 440 -23.59 -7.54 -3.63
CA LYS A 440 -24.84 -7.84 -4.37
C LYS A 440 -24.64 -8.69 -5.61
N ARG A 441 -23.43 -8.72 -6.16
CA ARG A 441 -23.10 -9.42 -7.40
C ARG A 441 -22.56 -10.83 -7.13
N GLY A 442 -21.93 -11.08 -6.00
CA GLY A 442 -21.42 -12.39 -5.55
C GLY A 442 -22.44 -13.15 -4.77
#